data_674c61732158db6e90c9568b4eb619c7
#
_entry.id   674c61732158db6e90c9568b4eb619c7
#
_cell.length_a   1.000
_cell.length_b   1.000
_cell.length_c   1.000
_cell.angle_alpha   90.00
_cell.angle_beta   90.00
_cell.angle_gamma   90.00
#
_symmetry.space_group_name_H-M   'P 1'
#
loop_
_entity.id
_entity.type
_entity.pdbx_description
1 polymer ?
#
loop_
_entity_poly.entity_id
_entity_poly.type
_entity_poly.pdbx_seq_one_letter_code
_entity_poly.pdbx_strand_id
1 'polypeptide(L)'
;TNHLDIDAIEFLEGFLTRNRCTLLMVTHDRYFLERVCNIVMELDHGSLYFYRGDYENFLEKRQERIENYNSETDKVRNILRRELEWMRSTPCARSGKAKYRKDAFYELKERAEQVYRSSQLDLSEMTGSTRLGSKVINCRDVCFHYGDKCILDHFTYNFQRYERVGIVGRNGSGKSTFINLLLGLIPDDGVARQSGVIDLGESLKIGYYNQNGIEFDDNQTVLETVNDTHLLGRFLFPHDMYNNRLSKLSGGEKRRLYLLTILMKQPNLLIMDEPTNDLDIVTLNVLEEYLKDFKGTL
;
A
#
# COMPACT_ATOMS: atom_id res chain seq x y z
N THR A 1 -4.41 -8.68 14.11
CA THR A 1 -5.73 -8.61 13.43
C THR A 1 -5.70 -9.30 12.06
N ASN A 2 -4.55 -9.43 11.42
CA ASN A 2 -4.35 -9.92 10.04
C ASN A 2 -4.84 -11.34 9.91
N HIS A 3 -5.54 -12.06 10.12
CA HIS A 3 -6.05 -13.45 9.95
C HIS A 3 -7.20 -13.77 10.89
N LEU A 4 -7.68 -12.76 11.63
CA LEU A 4 -8.85 -12.90 12.49
C LEU A 4 -10.11 -12.54 11.70
N ASP A 5 -11.18 -13.27 11.93
CA ASP A 5 -12.50 -12.88 11.44
C ASP A 5 -13.11 -11.76 12.31
N ILE A 6 -14.18 -11.17 11.84
CA ILE A 6 -14.82 -10.02 12.50
C ILE A 6 -15.23 -10.38 13.92
N ASP A 7 -15.80 -11.57 14.13
CA ASP A 7 -16.25 -12.04 15.46
C ASP A 7 -15.06 -12.11 16.44
N ALA A 8 -13.90 -12.60 15.99
CA ALA A 8 -12.68 -12.69 16.79
C ALA A 8 -12.07 -11.31 17.09
N ILE A 9 -12.11 -10.39 16.14
CA ILE A 9 -11.66 -9.00 16.32
C ILE A 9 -12.53 -8.29 17.36
N GLU A 10 -13.85 -8.36 17.25
CA GLU A 10 -14.77 -7.76 18.20
C GLU A 10 -14.61 -8.35 19.61
N PHE A 11 -14.42 -9.66 19.72
CA PHE A 11 -14.12 -10.30 21.00
C PHE A 11 -12.81 -9.77 21.59
N LEU A 12 -11.74 -9.68 20.79
CA LEU A 12 -10.44 -9.21 21.24
C LEU A 12 -10.47 -7.73 21.66
N GLU A 13 -11.13 -6.88 20.90
CA GLU A 13 -11.36 -5.47 21.24
C GLU A 13 -12.08 -5.36 22.59
N GLY A 14 -13.18 -6.08 22.75
CA GLY A 14 -13.95 -6.09 23.99
C GLY A 14 -13.15 -6.63 25.19
N PHE A 15 -12.33 -7.64 24.99
CA PHE A 15 -11.46 -8.20 26.02
C PHE A 15 -10.38 -7.21 26.46
N LEU A 16 -9.66 -6.60 25.49
CA LEU A 16 -8.56 -5.67 25.76
C LEU A 16 -9.04 -4.36 26.38
N THR A 17 -10.21 -3.88 25.98
CA THR A 17 -10.78 -2.62 26.50
C THR A 17 -11.30 -2.77 27.93
N ARG A 18 -11.86 -3.95 28.27
CA ARG A 18 -12.43 -4.21 29.62
C ARG A 18 -11.37 -4.53 30.66
N ASN A 19 -10.26 -5.13 30.25
CA ASN A 19 -9.20 -5.54 31.16
C ASN A 19 -8.18 -4.42 31.35
N ARG A 20 -7.87 -4.07 32.60
CA ARG A 20 -6.83 -3.10 32.93
C ARG A 20 -5.44 -3.73 32.79
N CYS A 21 -4.99 -3.95 31.60
CA CYS A 21 -3.65 -4.45 31.30
C CYS A 21 -2.82 -3.42 30.51
N THR A 22 -1.52 -3.47 30.67
CA THR A 22 -0.62 -2.73 29.78
C THR A 22 -0.44 -3.55 28.53
N LEU A 23 -0.75 -2.96 27.37
CA LEU A 23 -0.65 -3.60 26.07
C LEU A 23 0.42 -2.91 25.25
N LEU A 24 1.34 -3.68 24.69
CA LEU A 24 2.25 -3.25 23.63
C LEU A 24 1.99 -4.15 22.41
N MET A 25 1.61 -3.53 21.30
CA MET A 25 1.28 -4.27 20.09
C MET A 25 1.83 -3.57 18.83
N VAL A 26 2.03 -4.36 17.80
CA VAL A 26 2.34 -3.88 16.46
C VAL A 26 1.20 -4.28 15.53
N THR A 27 0.61 -3.33 14.86
CA THR A 27 -0.48 -3.57 13.90
C THR A 27 -0.51 -2.51 12.81
N HIS A 28 -1.05 -2.87 11.66
CA HIS A 28 -1.36 -1.95 10.56
C HIS A 28 -2.87 -1.67 10.47
N ASP A 29 -3.66 -2.27 11.34
CA ASP A 29 -5.11 -2.07 11.42
C ASP A 29 -5.42 -0.78 12.20
N ARG A 30 -5.79 0.27 11.46
CA ARG A 30 -6.11 1.59 12.04
C ARG A 30 -7.35 1.56 12.93
N TYR A 31 -8.36 0.75 12.58
CA TYR A 31 -9.59 0.65 13.37
C TYR A 31 -9.34 0.00 14.72
N PHE A 32 -8.48 -1.01 14.73
CA PHE A 32 -8.06 -1.66 15.95
C PHE A 32 -7.18 -0.73 16.81
N LEU A 33 -6.25 0.03 16.21
CA LEU A 33 -5.46 1.04 16.90
C LEU A 33 -6.35 2.08 17.57
N GLU A 34 -7.33 2.61 16.87
CA GLU A 34 -8.24 3.65 17.34
C GLU A 34 -9.08 3.19 18.55
N ARG A 35 -9.53 1.94 18.53
CA ARG A 35 -10.42 1.41 19.58
C ARG A 35 -9.70 0.91 20.82
N VAL A 36 -8.45 0.46 20.69
CA VAL A 36 -7.75 -0.26 21.76
C VAL A 36 -6.58 0.54 22.32
N CYS A 37 -5.91 1.38 21.50
CA CYS A 37 -4.70 2.09 21.89
C CYS A 37 -5.01 3.53 22.31
N ASN A 38 -4.29 4.02 23.34
CA ASN A 38 -4.33 5.41 23.78
C ASN A 38 -3.02 6.16 23.48
N ILE A 39 -2.00 5.45 23.00
CA ILE A 39 -0.71 6.00 22.57
C ILE A 39 -0.30 5.26 21.31
N VAL A 40 0.05 6.01 20.26
CA VAL A 40 0.67 5.45 19.05
C VAL A 40 2.16 5.76 19.09
N MET A 41 2.99 4.75 18.85
CA MET A 41 4.44 4.91 18.71
C MET A 41 4.84 4.70 17.25
N GLU A 42 5.47 5.70 16.65
CA GLU A 42 6.01 5.61 15.30
C GLU A 42 7.53 5.43 15.35
N LEU A 43 8.02 4.37 14.75
CA LEU A 43 9.45 4.18 14.52
C LEU A 43 9.78 4.67 13.12
N ASP A 44 10.56 5.76 13.02
CA ASP A 44 10.86 6.42 11.78
C ASP A 44 12.32 6.88 11.73
N HIS A 45 13.07 6.48 10.70
CA HIS A 45 14.49 6.81 10.52
C HIS A 45 15.36 6.61 11.78
N GLY A 46 15.13 5.51 12.52
CA GLY A 46 15.86 5.19 13.75
C GLY A 46 15.44 6.00 14.97
N SER A 47 14.43 6.85 14.87
CA SER A 47 13.84 7.64 15.95
C SER A 47 12.46 7.14 16.33
N LEU A 48 12.11 7.24 17.60
CA LEU A 48 10.82 6.83 18.14
C LEU A 48 10.01 8.05 18.55
N TYR A 49 8.85 8.20 17.95
CA TYR A 49 7.92 9.30 18.20
C TYR A 49 6.67 8.80 18.92
N PHE A 50 6.17 9.58 19.88
CA PHE A 50 5.03 9.23 20.70
C PHE A 50 3.88 10.21 20.45
N TYR A 51 2.72 9.66 20.11
CA TYR A 51 1.50 10.42 19.88
C TYR A 51 0.42 9.92 20.84
N ARG A 52 -0.09 10.84 21.67
CA ARG A 52 -1.18 10.55 22.60
C ARG A 52 -2.50 10.93 21.95
N GLY A 53 -3.49 10.06 22.07
CA GLY A 53 -4.81 10.25 21.49
C GLY A 53 -5.14 9.12 20.49
N ASP A 54 -6.13 9.39 19.66
CA ASP A 54 -6.62 8.51 18.61
C ASP A 54 -5.74 8.52 17.34
N TYR A 55 -6.14 7.76 16.36
CA TYR A 55 -5.41 7.64 15.10
C TYR A 55 -5.46 8.93 14.26
N GLU A 56 -6.55 9.71 14.32
CA GLU A 56 -6.65 11.00 13.64
C GLU A 56 -5.63 12.00 14.20
N ASN A 57 -5.54 12.10 15.52
CA ASN A 57 -4.55 12.94 16.19
C ASN A 57 -3.10 12.53 15.84
N PHE A 58 -2.85 11.22 15.70
CA PHE A 58 -1.57 10.73 15.22
C PHE A 58 -1.26 11.25 13.82
N LEU A 59 -2.21 11.16 12.87
CA LEU A 59 -2.03 11.63 11.49
C LEU A 59 -1.76 13.15 11.44
N GLU A 60 -2.53 13.95 12.16
CA GLU A 60 -2.36 15.40 12.25
C GLU A 60 -0.97 15.77 12.76
N LYS A 61 -0.59 15.24 13.92
CA LYS A 61 0.71 15.54 14.53
C LYS A 61 1.88 15.02 13.73
N ARG A 62 1.71 13.88 13.06
CA ARG A 62 2.69 13.36 12.13
C ARG A 62 2.88 14.31 10.95
N GLN A 63 1.79 14.80 10.37
CA GLN A 63 1.82 15.77 9.27
C GLN A 63 2.50 17.09 9.70
N GLU A 64 2.12 17.65 10.84
CA GLU A 64 2.77 18.84 11.42
C GLU A 64 4.29 18.64 11.62
N ARG A 65 4.70 17.47 12.12
CA ARG A 65 6.12 17.13 12.29
C ARG A 65 6.85 17.14 10.95
N ILE A 66 6.27 16.54 9.93
CA ILE A 66 6.84 16.45 8.58
C ILE A 66 6.96 17.85 7.95
N GLU A 67 5.93 18.66 8.07
CA GLU A 67 5.92 20.04 7.54
C GLU A 67 6.96 20.92 8.24
N ASN A 68 7.06 20.82 9.57
CA ASN A 68 8.08 21.52 10.34
C ASN A 68 9.50 21.11 9.92
N TYR A 69 9.74 19.80 9.77
CA TYR A 69 11.03 19.28 9.32
C TYR A 69 11.39 19.78 7.92
N ASN A 70 10.44 19.76 7.00
CA ASN A 70 10.63 20.25 5.63
C ASN A 70 10.88 21.76 5.61
N SER A 71 10.13 22.54 6.40
CA SER A 71 10.34 23.97 6.53
C SER A 71 11.73 24.32 7.09
N GLU A 72 12.23 23.57 8.08
CA GLU A 72 13.59 23.72 8.59
C GLU A 72 14.63 23.36 7.52
N THR A 73 14.40 22.31 6.77
CA THR A 73 15.29 21.87 5.69
C THR A 73 15.36 22.93 4.58
N ASP A 74 14.27 23.58 4.23
CA ASP A 74 14.24 24.65 3.25
C ASP A 74 14.99 25.90 3.74
N LYS A 75 14.92 26.21 5.03
CA LYS A 75 15.75 27.26 5.65
C LYS A 75 17.24 26.92 5.54
N VAL A 76 17.61 25.67 5.83
CA VAL A 76 18.99 25.17 5.69
C VAL A 76 19.47 25.26 4.24
N ARG A 77 18.63 24.87 3.28
CA ARG A 77 18.94 24.99 1.84
C ARG A 77 19.15 26.44 1.39
N ASN A 78 18.34 27.36 1.89
CA ASN A 78 18.51 28.78 1.58
C ASN A 78 19.81 29.34 2.15
N ILE A 79 20.21 28.91 3.35
CA ILE A 79 21.51 29.27 3.94
C ILE A 79 22.63 28.65 3.11
N LEU A 80 22.54 27.35 2.78
CA LEU A 80 23.52 26.64 1.96
C LEU A 80 23.75 27.33 0.61
N ARG A 81 22.68 27.79 -0.06
CA ARG A 81 22.78 28.50 -1.33
C ARG A 81 23.59 29.79 -1.19
N ARG A 82 23.35 30.56 -0.12
CA ARG A 82 24.12 31.79 0.17
C ARG A 82 25.58 31.47 0.47
N GLU A 83 25.86 30.44 1.25
CA GLU A 83 27.20 30.01 1.58
C GLU A 83 27.95 29.46 0.33
N LEU A 84 27.24 28.80 -0.59
CA LEU A 84 27.78 28.31 -1.86
C LEU A 84 28.16 29.49 -2.79
N GLU A 85 27.33 30.53 -2.86
CA GLU A 85 27.64 31.76 -3.58
C GLU A 85 28.88 32.44 -2.98
N TRP A 86 28.97 32.50 -1.65
CA TRP A 86 30.15 33.00 -0.98
C TRP A 86 31.39 32.17 -1.26
N MET A 87 31.32 30.83 -1.21
CA MET A 87 32.40 29.93 -1.56
C MET A 87 32.91 30.13 -3.00
N ARG A 88 32.01 30.43 -3.92
CA ARG A 88 32.34 30.69 -5.34
C ARG A 88 32.96 32.07 -5.54
N SER A 89 32.60 33.06 -4.75
CA SER A 89 33.03 34.43 -4.89
C SER A 89 34.33 34.80 -4.17
N THR A 90 34.83 33.94 -3.24
CA THR A 90 35.93 34.32 -2.37
C THR A 90 37.23 33.65 -2.78
N PRO A 91 38.21 34.40 -3.31
CA PRO A 91 39.56 33.89 -3.49
C PRO A 91 40.30 33.82 -2.16
N CYS A 92 40.96 32.70 -1.88
CA CYS A 92 42.06 32.49 -0.96
C CYS A 92 42.17 33.37 0.30
N ALA A 93 41.36 33.10 1.31
CA ALA A 93 41.60 33.70 2.62
C ALA A 93 42.50 32.83 3.49
N ARG A 94 43.67 33.34 3.86
CA ARG A 94 44.67 32.70 4.75
C ARG A 94 44.29 32.81 6.25
N SER A 95 43.00 32.77 6.64
CA SER A 95 42.59 32.92 8.04
C SER A 95 41.83 31.71 8.55
N GLY A 96 41.99 31.38 9.84
CA GLY A 96 41.29 30.27 10.52
C GLY A 96 39.76 30.37 10.45
N LYS A 97 39.22 31.59 10.31
CA LYS A 97 37.79 31.85 10.06
C LYS A 97 37.28 31.27 8.77
N ALA A 98 38.13 31.24 7.74
CA ALA A 98 37.75 30.62 6.45
C ALA A 98 37.67 29.09 6.54
N LYS A 99 38.51 28.47 7.39
CA LYS A 99 38.43 27.03 7.62
C LYS A 99 37.15 26.64 8.34
N TYR A 100 36.83 27.32 9.45
CA TYR A 100 35.60 27.08 10.22
C TYR A 100 34.33 27.21 9.33
N ARG A 101 34.28 28.26 8.48
CA ARG A 101 33.15 28.47 7.58
C ARG A 101 33.04 27.43 6.50
N LYS A 102 34.18 26.86 6.04
CA LYS A 102 34.18 25.72 5.11
C LYS A 102 33.66 24.43 5.79
N ASP A 103 34.11 24.20 7.02
CA ASP A 103 33.65 23.02 7.77
C ASP A 103 32.15 23.12 8.04
N ALA A 104 31.66 24.28 8.47
CA ALA A 104 30.23 24.57 8.63
C ALA A 104 29.42 24.43 7.31
N PHE A 105 30.02 24.78 6.17
CA PHE A 105 29.37 24.56 4.86
C PHE A 105 29.17 23.07 4.56
N TYR A 106 30.14 22.22 4.86
CA TYR A 106 29.99 20.78 4.62
C TYR A 106 28.95 20.15 5.56
N GLU A 107 28.89 20.58 6.83
CA GLU A 107 27.84 20.18 7.77
C GLU A 107 26.44 20.63 7.29
N LEU A 108 26.31 21.87 6.81
CA LEU A 108 25.07 22.38 6.23
C LEU A 108 24.66 21.60 4.95
N LYS A 109 25.65 21.22 4.15
CA LYS A 109 25.40 20.42 2.93
C LYS A 109 24.84 19.04 3.29
N GLU A 110 25.50 18.37 4.23
CA GLU A 110 25.05 17.05 4.72
C GLU A 110 23.62 17.13 5.31
N ARG A 111 23.34 18.16 6.09
CA ARG A 111 22.02 18.43 6.67
C ARG A 111 20.97 18.80 5.60
N ALA A 112 21.34 19.51 4.54
CA ALA A 112 20.44 19.87 3.44
C ALA A 112 20.10 18.68 2.54
N GLU A 113 20.92 17.63 2.52
CA GLU A 113 20.69 16.38 1.81
C GLU A 113 19.74 15.44 2.58
N GLN A 114 19.61 15.63 3.90
CA GLN A 114 18.67 14.92 4.77
C GLN A 114 17.24 15.46 4.64
N VAL A 115 16.70 15.46 3.43
CA VAL A 115 15.30 15.85 3.23
C VAL A 115 14.41 14.73 3.72
N TYR A 116 13.50 15.04 4.64
CA TYR A 116 12.36 14.18 4.86
C TYR A 116 11.51 14.21 3.59
N ARG A 117 11.75 13.27 2.71
CA ARG A 117 10.80 13.00 1.64
C ARG A 117 9.63 12.31 2.31
N SER A 118 8.64 13.10 2.73
CA SER A 118 7.29 12.59 2.91
C SER A 118 6.94 11.98 1.55
N SER A 119 7.12 10.70 1.48
CA SER A 119 6.82 9.94 0.29
C SER A 119 5.31 9.89 0.19
N GLN A 120 4.69 10.93 -0.36
CA GLN A 120 3.31 10.86 -0.77
C GLN A 120 3.29 10.01 -2.03
N LEU A 121 2.72 8.84 -1.91
CA LEU A 121 2.30 8.05 -3.04
C LEU A 121 1.28 8.88 -3.82
N ASP A 122 1.56 9.19 -5.06
CA ASP A 122 0.61 9.90 -5.92
C ASP A 122 0.18 8.95 -7.05
N LEU A 123 -1.05 8.48 -6.96
CA LEU A 123 -1.65 7.55 -7.93
C LEU A 123 -2.59 8.26 -8.92
N SER A 124 -2.70 9.60 -8.87
CA SER A 124 -3.68 10.36 -9.63
C SER A 124 -3.60 10.14 -11.16
N GLU A 125 -2.41 9.89 -11.70
CA GLU A 125 -2.25 9.64 -13.14
C GLU A 125 -2.56 8.20 -13.55
N MET A 126 -2.66 7.26 -12.59
CA MET A 126 -3.01 5.86 -12.87
C MET A 126 -4.52 5.61 -12.98
N THR A 127 -5.33 6.62 -12.70
CA THR A 127 -6.80 6.54 -12.80
C THR A 127 -7.34 6.55 -14.24
N GLY A 128 -6.46 6.47 -15.23
CA GLY A 128 -6.83 6.35 -16.64
C GLY A 128 -7.72 5.13 -16.88
N SER A 129 -9.02 5.36 -17.10
CA SER A 129 -9.97 4.27 -17.33
C SER A 129 -9.86 3.75 -18.75
N THR A 130 -9.45 2.51 -18.91
CA THR A 130 -9.75 1.76 -20.14
C THR A 130 -11.27 1.66 -20.27
N ARG A 131 -11.82 1.93 -21.45
CA ARG A 131 -13.26 1.91 -21.69
C ARG A 131 -13.84 0.54 -21.29
N LEU A 132 -14.73 0.55 -20.29
CA LEU A 132 -15.43 -0.64 -19.82
C LEU A 132 -16.67 -0.87 -20.69
N GLY A 133 -16.82 -2.05 -21.26
CA GLY A 133 -18.00 -2.47 -22.02
C GLY A 133 -19.26 -2.54 -21.12
N SER A 134 -20.41 -2.78 -21.71
CA SER A 134 -21.67 -2.89 -20.95
C SER A 134 -21.76 -4.13 -20.05
N LYS A 135 -21.00 -5.18 -20.37
CA LYS A 135 -20.97 -6.45 -19.65
C LYS A 135 -19.71 -6.54 -18.82
N VAL A 136 -19.85 -6.82 -17.53
CA VAL A 136 -18.75 -7.08 -16.61
C VAL A 136 -18.68 -8.59 -16.34
N ILE A 137 -19.37 -9.10 -15.34
CA ILE A 137 -19.45 -10.53 -15.05
C ILE A 137 -20.94 -10.87 -14.87
N ASN A 138 -21.39 -11.90 -15.55
CA ASN A 138 -22.76 -12.39 -15.42
C ASN A 138 -22.75 -13.86 -14.96
N CYS A 139 -23.24 -14.08 -13.75
CA CYS A 139 -23.38 -15.41 -13.16
C CYS A 139 -24.84 -15.86 -13.25
N ARG A 140 -25.09 -17.05 -13.78
CA ARG A 140 -26.42 -17.63 -13.88
C ARG A 140 -26.43 -19.02 -13.30
N ASP A 141 -27.20 -19.20 -12.25
CA ASP A 141 -27.45 -20.50 -11.61
C ASP A 141 -26.16 -21.26 -11.27
N VAL A 142 -25.18 -20.53 -10.73
CA VAL A 142 -23.85 -21.09 -10.45
C VAL A 142 -23.90 -21.85 -9.13
N CYS A 143 -23.61 -23.15 -9.21
CA CYS A 143 -23.33 -23.98 -8.03
C CYS A 143 -21.88 -24.39 -8.03
N PHE A 144 -21.24 -24.35 -6.89
CA PHE A 144 -19.85 -24.74 -6.73
C PHE A 144 -19.63 -25.51 -5.44
N HIS A 145 -19.05 -26.70 -5.59
CA HIS A 145 -18.68 -27.59 -4.49
C HIS A 145 -17.20 -27.91 -4.55
N TYR A 146 -16.56 -27.93 -3.41
CA TYR A 146 -15.20 -28.41 -3.27
C TYR A 146 -15.21 -29.63 -2.33
N GLY A 147 -15.08 -30.82 -2.92
CA GLY A 147 -15.39 -32.08 -2.24
C GLY A 147 -16.86 -32.13 -1.79
N ASP A 148 -17.06 -32.35 -0.50
CA ASP A 148 -18.40 -32.38 0.11
C ASP A 148 -18.89 -30.99 0.55
N LYS A 149 -18.04 -29.96 0.50
CA LYS A 149 -18.38 -28.62 0.94
C LYS A 149 -19.05 -27.83 -0.18
N CYS A 150 -20.31 -27.42 0.03
CA CYS A 150 -20.98 -26.46 -0.82
C CYS A 150 -20.45 -25.05 -0.51
N ILE A 151 -19.93 -24.36 -1.53
CA ILE A 151 -19.45 -22.98 -1.44
C ILE A 151 -20.50 -22.02 -2.01
N LEU A 152 -21.11 -22.38 -3.15
CA LEU A 152 -22.19 -21.63 -3.78
C LEU A 152 -23.33 -22.56 -4.13
N ASP A 153 -24.54 -22.08 -3.91
CA ASP A 153 -25.76 -22.79 -4.23
C ASP A 153 -26.69 -21.87 -5.01
N HIS A 154 -26.95 -22.20 -6.28
CA HIS A 154 -27.83 -21.47 -7.21
C HIS A 154 -27.57 -19.96 -7.28
N PHE A 155 -26.30 -19.56 -7.27
CA PHE A 155 -25.89 -18.14 -7.28
C PHE A 155 -26.17 -17.51 -8.66
N THR A 156 -26.98 -16.46 -8.66
CA THR A 156 -27.25 -15.68 -9.87
C THR A 156 -27.03 -14.20 -9.54
N TYR A 157 -26.10 -13.57 -10.26
CA TYR A 157 -25.79 -12.14 -10.09
C TYR A 157 -25.18 -11.57 -11.36
N ASN A 158 -25.52 -10.33 -11.67
CA ASN A 158 -24.96 -9.57 -12.78
C ASN A 158 -24.22 -8.34 -12.27
N PHE A 159 -22.89 -8.43 -12.23
CA PHE A 159 -22.03 -7.33 -11.80
C PHE A 159 -22.14 -6.16 -12.79
N GLN A 160 -22.46 -5.00 -12.26
CA GLN A 160 -22.66 -3.78 -13.04
C GLN A 160 -21.36 -3.01 -13.24
N ARG A 161 -21.33 -2.14 -14.25
CA ARG A 161 -20.22 -1.20 -14.42
C ARG A 161 -20.16 -0.23 -13.26
N TYR A 162 -18.94 0.07 -12.80
CA TYR A 162 -18.69 1.02 -11.71
C TYR A 162 -19.28 0.61 -10.37
N GLU A 163 -19.72 -0.63 -10.26
CA GLU A 163 -20.19 -1.18 -9.01
C GLU A 163 -19.02 -1.47 -8.08
N ARG A 164 -19.24 -1.26 -6.78
CA ARG A 164 -18.29 -1.58 -5.72
C ARG A 164 -18.90 -2.62 -4.80
N VAL A 165 -18.38 -3.83 -4.84
CA VAL A 165 -18.93 -4.99 -4.14
C VAL A 165 -17.96 -5.43 -3.04
N GLY A 166 -18.41 -5.41 -1.79
CA GLY A 166 -17.68 -5.97 -0.66
C GLY A 166 -18.14 -7.40 -0.35
N ILE A 167 -17.19 -8.34 -0.31
CA ILE A 167 -17.45 -9.74 0.05
C ILE A 167 -17.06 -9.94 1.51
N VAL A 168 -18.03 -10.26 2.36
CA VAL A 168 -17.86 -10.45 3.80
C VAL A 168 -18.21 -11.87 4.20
N GLY A 169 -17.51 -12.44 5.15
CA GLY A 169 -17.76 -13.78 5.66
C GLY A 169 -16.64 -14.28 6.58
N ARG A 170 -16.93 -15.31 7.38
CA ARG A 170 -15.95 -15.92 8.28
C ARG A 170 -14.75 -16.51 7.52
N ASN A 171 -13.64 -16.71 8.24
CA ASN A 171 -12.49 -17.39 7.68
C ASN A 171 -12.88 -18.81 7.24
N GLY A 172 -12.41 -19.23 6.05
CA GLY A 172 -12.77 -20.51 5.46
C GLY A 172 -14.20 -20.62 4.89
N SER A 173 -14.97 -19.51 4.80
CA SER A 173 -16.29 -19.50 4.16
C SER A 173 -16.24 -19.68 2.65
N GLY A 174 -15.07 -19.49 2.02
CA GLY A 174 -14.90 -19.66 0.58
C GLY A 174 -14.75 -18.35 -0.22
N LYS A 175 -14.45 -17.21 0.45
CA LYS A 175 -14.29 -15.90 -0.22
C LYS A 175 -13.28 -15.94 -1.37
N SER A 176 -12.05 -16.38 -1.10
CA SER A 176 -11.00 -16.50 -2.13
C SER A 176 -11.35 -17.54 -3.19
N THR A 177 -12.03 -18.62 -2.79
CA THR A 177 -12.52 -19.64 -3.73
C THR A 177 -13.55 -19.04 -4.68
N PHE A 178 -14.46 -18.21 -4.18
CA PHE A 178 -15.45 -17.51 -5.00
C PHE A 178 -14.78 -16.56 -6.00
N ILE A 179 -13.79 -15.80 -5.57
CA ILE A 179 -13.00 -14.93 -6.47
C ILE A 179 -12.31 -15.76 -7.56
N ASN A 180 -11.62 -16.84 -7.17
CA ASN A 180 -10.95 -17.73 -8.13
C ASN A 180 -11.94 -18.37 -9.10
N LEU A 181 -13.14 -18.71 -8.65
CA LEU A 181 -14.20 -19.23 -9.50
C LEU A 181 -14.64 -18.19 -10.55
N LEU A 182 -14.88 -16.95 -10.14
CA LEU A 182 -15.23 -15.85 -11.05
C LEU A 182 -14.15 -15.60 -12.11
N LEU A 183 -12.87 -15.79 -11.74
CA LEU A 183 -11.73 -15.58 -12.62
C LEU A 183 -11.35 -16.82 -13.46
N GLY A 184 -12.02 -17.96 -13.25
CA GLY A 184 -11.67 -19.22 -13.91
C GLY A 184 -10.31 -19.78 -13.49
N LEU A 185 -9.86 -19.47 -12.27
CA LEU A 185 -8.56 -19.88 -11.70
C LEU A 185 -8.65 -21.14 -10.83
N ILE A 186 -9.79 -21.82 -10.80
CA ILE A 186 -9.96 -23.06 -10.05
C ILE A 186 -9.16 -24.17 -10.75
N PRO A 187 -8.27 -24.86 -10.04
CA PRO A 187 -7.56 -26.01 -10.61
C PRO A 187 -8.52 -27.15 -10.97
N ASP A 188 -8.30 -27.77 -12.11
CA ASP A 188 -9.02 -29.00 -12.50
C ASP A 188 -8.35 -30.22 -11.80
N ASP A 189 -8.61 -30.35 -10.51
CA ASP A 189 -8.08 -31.42 -9.66
C ASP A 189 -9.04 -32.62 -9.52
N GLY A 190 -10.16 -32.56 -10.24
CA GLY A 190 -11.23 -33.58 -10.17
C GLY A 190 -12.04 -33.56 -8.86
N VAL A 191 -11.73 -32.66 -7.93
CA VAL A 191 -12.44 -32.48 -6.65
C VAL A 191 -13.48 -31.38 -6.75
N ALA A 192 -13.18 -30.33 -7.53
CA ALA A 192 -14.07 -29.22 -7.76
C ALA A 192 -15.20 -29.59 -8.71
N ARG A 193 -16.45 -29.30 -8.34
CA ARG A 193 -17.65 -29.49 -9.16
C ARG A 193 -18.35 -28.16 -9.36
N GLN A 194 -18.43 -27.74 -10.61
CA GLN A 194 -19.09 -26.49 -11.00
C GLN A 194 -20.26 -26.80 -11.94
N SER A 195 -21.37 -26.08 -11.75
CA SER A 195 -22.47 -26.00 -12.72
C SER A 195 -22.93 -24.55 -12.87
N GLY A 196 -23.80 -24.30 -13.84
CA GLY A 196 -24.21 -22.93 -14.19
C GLY A 196 -23.24 -22.26 -15.15
N VAL A 197 -23.46 -20.96 -15.39
CA VAL A 197 -22.69 -20.18 -16.39
C VAL A 197 -22.11 -18.94 -15.75
N ILE A 198 -20.79 -18.76 -15.91
CA ILE A 198 -20.09 -17.51 -15.60
C ILE A 198 -19.60 -16.94 -16.91
N ASP A 199 -20.07 -15.75 -17.23
CA ASP A 199 -19.86 -15.11 -18.52
C ASP A 199 -19.18 -13.77 -18.35
N LEU A 200 -17.91 -13.66 -18.74
CA LEU A 200 -17.06 -12.49 -18.61
C LEU A 200 -17.20 -11.56 -19.82
N GLY A 201 -17.14 -10.25 -19.57
CA GLY A 201 -17.13 -9.26 -20.65
C GLY A 201 -15.81 -9.27 -21.43
N GLU A 202 -15.87 -9.18 -22.76
CA GLU A 202 -14.69 -9.21 -23.65
C GLU A 202 -13.74 -8.04 -23.44
N SER A 203 -14.24 -6.90 -22.95
CA SER A 203 -13.46 -5.68 -22.74
C SER A 203 -12.82 -5.59 -21.34
N LEU A 204 -12.92 -6.63 -20.52
CA LEU A 204 -12.38 -6.65 -19.19
C LEU A 204 -10.86 -6.68 -19.19
N LYS A 205 -10.27 -5.73 -18.47
CA LYS A 205 -8.88 -5.76 -18.03
C LYS A 205 -8.88 -5.96 -16.53
N ILE A 206 -8.62 -7.19 -16.12
CA ILE A 206 -8.72 -7.59 -14.72
C ILE A 206 -7.39 -7.33 -14.02
N GLY A 207 -7.44 -6.56 -12.93
CA GLY A 207 -6.38 -6.47 -11.94
C GLY A 207 -6.77 -7.32 -10.73
N TYR A 208 -6.01 -8.35 -10.43
CA TYR A 208 -6.27 -9.21 -9.28
C TYR A 208 -5.12 -9.14 -8.28
N TYR A 209 -5.40 -8.59 -7.11
CA TYR A 209 -4.50 -8.60 -5.96
C TYR A 209 -4.84 -9.82 -5.10
N ASN A 210 -4.03 -10.87 -5.22
CA ASN A 210 -4.20 -12.13 -4.52
C ASN A 210 -3.51 -12.10 -3.15
N GLN A 211 -4.10 -12.73 -2.15
CA GLN A 211 -3.55 -12.90 -0.81
C GLN A 211 -2.15 -13.57 -0.83
N ASN A 212 -1.94 -14.55 -1.68
CA ASN A 212 -0.64 -15.24 -1.81
C ASN A 212 0.43 -14.41 -2.53
N GLY A 213 0.05 -13.28 -3.14
CA GLY A 213 0.94 -12.45 -3.94
C GLY A 213 1.32 -13.09 -5.28
N ILE A 214 2.33 -12.50 -5.92
CA ILE A 214 2.98 -13.04 -7.13
C ILE A 214 4.30 -13.69 -6.73
N GLU A 215 4.61 -14.83 -7.32
CA GLU A 215 5.96 -15.34 -7.33
C GLU A 215 6.77 -14.51 -8.33
N PHE A 216 7.55 -13.59 -7.82
CA PHE A 216 8.50 -12.85 -8.64
C PHE A 216 9.71 -13.72 -8.95
N ASP A 217 10.31 -13.52 -10.12
CA ASP A 217 11.65 -14.04 -10.37
C ASP A 217 12.65 -13.26 -9.48
N ASP A 218 13.15 -13.92 -8.45
CA ASP A 218 14.07 -13.35 -7.48
C ASP A 218 15.37 -12.79 -8.11
N ASN A 219 15.69 -13.15 -9.34
CA ASN A 219 16.86 -12.68 -10.06
C ASN A 219 16.63 -11.34 -10.76
N GLN A 220 15.39 -10.99 -11.06
CA GLN A 220 15.04 -9.71 -11.67
C GLN A 220 15.30 -8.54 -10.72
N THR A 221 15.56 -7.38 -11.28
CA THR A 221 15.65 -6.13 -10.53
C THR A 221 14.28 -5.44 -10.44
N VAL A 222 14.15 -4.53 -9.48
CA VAL A 222 12.95 -3.70 -9.32
C VAL A 222 12.62 -2.95 -10.61
N LEU A 223 13.66 -2.37 -11.25
CA LEU A 223 13.49 -1.63 -12.50
C LEU A 223 13.08 -2.53 -13.67
N GLU A 224 13.65 -3.73 -13.79
CA GLU A 224 13.26 -4.68 -14.86
C GLU A 224 11.80 -5.12 -14.73
N THR A 225 11.28 -5.22 -13.51
CA THR A 225 9.90 -5.64 -13.26
C THR A 225 8.89 -4.58 -13.68
N VAL A 226 9.18 -3.30 -13.46
CA VAL A 226 8.25 -2.19 -13.72
C VAL A 226 8.59 -1.45 -15.00
N ASN A 227 9.87 -1.35 -15.35
CA ASN A 227 10.42 -0.62 -16.51
C ASN A 227 9.99 0.85 -16.58
N ASP A 228 9.68 1.46 -15.44
CA ASP A 228 9.26 2.85 -15.32
C ASP A 228 9.77 3.45 -14.01
N THR A 229 10.78 4.33 -14.10
CA THR A 229 11.41 4.98 -12.95
C THR A 229 10.50 6.00 -12.29
N HIS A 230 9.59 6.62 -13.05
CA HIS A 230 8.64 7.59 -12.50
C HIS A 230 7.61 6.91 -11.61
N LEU A 231 7.05 5.79 -12.06
CA LEU A 231 6.12 4.99 -11.29
C LEU A 231 6.78 4.39 -10.04
N LEU A 232 8.02 3.91 -10.14
CA LEU A 232 8.78 3.44 -8.98
C LEU A 232 8.96 4.53 -7.94
N GLY A 233 9.33 5.74 -8.35
CA GLY A 233 9.47 6.87 -7.44
C GLY A 233 8.16 7.22 -6.74
N ARG A 234 7.04 7.15 -7.46
CA ARG A 234 5.69 7.37 -6.92
C ARG A 234 5.28 6.30 -5.91
N PHE A 235 5.72 5.05 -6.08
CA PHE A 235 5.49 3.94 -5.16
C PHE A 235 6.55 3.82 -4.07
N LEU A 236 7.28 4.91 -3.79
CA LEU A 236 8.23 5.00 -2.69
C LEU A 236 9.43 4.04 -2.82
N PHE A 237 9.80 3.69 -4.04
CA PHE A 237 11.07 3.04 -4.29
C PHE A 237 12.13 4.10 -4.53
N PRO A 238 13.14 4.24 -3.64
CA PRO A 238 14.24 5.17 -3.85
C PRO A 238 15.16 4.69 -4.99
N HIS A 239 15.85 5.63 -5.64
CA HIS A 239 16.67 5.34 -6.83
C HIS A 239 17.76 4.29 -6.60
N ASP A 240 18.30 4.20 -5.40
CA ASP A 240 19.29 3.21 -4.99
C ASP A 240 18.75 1.78 -4.97
N MET A 241 17.43 1.63 -4.82
CA MET A 241 16.75 0.33 -4.86
C MET A 241 16.44 -0.18 -6.28
N TYR A 242 16.48 0.65 -7.30
CA TYR A 242 16.05 0.27 -8.66
C TYR A 242 16.83 -0.93 -9.23
N ASN A 243 18.12 -1.00 -8.93
CA ASN A 243 19.01 -2.08 -9.36
C ASN A 243 19.09 -3.24 -8.36
N ASN A 244 18.34 -3.17 -7.25
CA ASN A 244 18.31 -4.26 -6.30
C ASN A 244 17.52 -5.43 -6.87
N ARG A 245 18.00 -6.64 -6.62
CA ARG A 245 17.27 -7.86 -6.94
C ARG A 245 16.04 -7.99 -6.04
N LEU A 246 14.97 -8.56 -6.57
CA LEU A 246 13.71 -8.74 -5.83
C LEU A 246 13.88 -9.63 -4.60
N SER A 247 14.87 -10.55 -4.60
CA SER A 247 15.25 -11.35 -3.42
C SER A 247 15.66 -10.52 -2.21
N LYS A 248 16.17 -9.28 -2.42
CA LYS A 248 16.64 -8.39 -1.34
C LYS A 248 15.55 -7.49 -0.76
N LEU A 249 14.37 -7.46 -1.38
CA LEU A 249 13.26 -6.66 -0.90
C LEU A 249 12.64 -7.28 0.35
N SER A 250 12.24 -6.43 1.28
CA SER A 250 11.39 -6.82 2.41
C SER A 250 10.02 -7.30 1.93
N GLY A 251 9.29 -8.03 2.77
CA GLY A 251 7.94 -8.50 2.44
C GLY A 251 6.99 -7.35 2.06
N GLY A 252 7.01 -6.24 2.79
CA GLY A 252 6.20 -5.05 2.50
C GLY A 252 6.56 -4.39 1.17
N GLU A 253 7.86 -4.29 0.84
CA GLU A 253 8.32 -3.77 -0.47
C GLU A 253 7.89 -4.67 -1.63
N LYS A 254 8.00 -5.99 -1.48
CA LYS A 254 7.50 -6.96 -2.48
C LYS A 254 5.99 -6.79 -2.69
N ARG A 255 5.21 -6.62 -1.63
CA ARG A 255 3.75 -6.40 -1.72
C ARG A 255 3.40 -5.08 -2.39
N ARG A 256 4.14 -4.02 -2.09
CA ARG A 256 3.98 -2.72 -2.74
C ARG A 256 4.33 -2.78 -4.23
N LEU A 257 5.41 -3.48 -4.58
CA LEU A 257 5.78 -3.73 -5.97
C LEU A 257 4.69 -4.53 -6.71
N TYR A 258 4.13 -5.55 -6.06
CA TYR A 258 3.04 -6.34 -6.61
C TYR A 258 1.81 -5.47 -6.90
N LEU A 259 1.40 -4.63 -5.95
CA LEU A 259 0.32 -3.67 -6.17
C LEU A 259 0.61 -2.77 -7.39
N LEU A 260 1.83 -2.22 -7.47
CA LEU A 260 2.24 -1.41 -8.61
C LEU A 260 2.10 -2.14 -9.94
N THR A 261 2.56 -3.41 -10.03
CA THR A 261 2.46 -4.19 -11.27
C THR A 261 1.02 -4.47 -11.72
N ILE A 262 0.06 -4.47 -10.78
CA ILE A 262 -1.36 -4.60 -11.10
C ILE A 262 -1.90 -3.26 -11.61
N LEU A 263 -1.66 -2.17 -10.90
CA LEU A 263 -2.23 -0.86 -11.21
C LEU A 263 -1.67 -0.27 -12.51
N MET A 264 -0.38 -0.52 -12.85
CA MET A 264 0.21 -0.05 -14.09
C MET A 264 -0.45 -0.63 -15.35
N LYS A 265 -1.12 -1.78 -15.25
CA LYS A 265 -1.90 -2.37 -16.35
C LYS A 265 -3.20 -1.61 -16.62
N GLN A 266 -3.51 -0.60 -15.82
CA GLN A 266 -4.75 0.19 -15.90
C GLN A 266 -6.00 -0.70 -15.97
N PRO A 267 -6.27 -1.53 -14.94
CA PRO A 267 -7.41 -2.41 -14.93
C PRO A 267 -8.73 -1.60 -14.94
N ASN A 268 -9.77 -2.18 -15.54
CA ASN A 268 -11.12 -1.66 -15.46
C ASN A 268 -12.05 -2.49 -14.56
N LEU A 269 -11.58 -3.68 -14.16
CA LEU A 269 -12.11 -4.48 -13.05
C LEU A 269 -10.96 -4.76 -12.10
N LEU A 270 -11.05 -4.29 -10.87
CA LEU A 270 -10.05 -4.52 -9.83
C LEU A 270 -10.65 -5.42 -8.75
N ILE A 271 -9.99 -6.53 -8.48
CA ILE A 271 -10.37 -7.50 -7.45
C ILE A 271 -9.24 -7.55 -6.42
N MET A 272 -9.61 -7.41 -5.15
CA MET A 272 -8.65 -7.39 -4.05
C MET A 272 -9.05 -8.42 -2.98
N ASP A 273 -8.16 -9.36 -2.71
CA ASP A 273 -8.35 -10.39 -1.68
C ASP A 273 -7.48 -10.03 -0.46
N GLU A 274 -8.12 -9.55 0.61
CA GLU A 274 -7.52 -9.17 1.89
C GLU A 274 -6.31 -8.21 1.77
N PRO A 275 -6.41 -7.08 1.04
CA PRO A 275 -5.27 -6.21 0.78
C PRO A 275 -4.69 -5.56 2.03
N THR A 276 -5.48 -5.48 3.11
CA THR A 276 -5.09 -4.84 4.38
C THR A 276 -4.09 -5.65 5.18
N ASN A 277 -3.98 -6.96 4.93
CA ASN A 277 -3.13 -7.85 5.72
C ASN A 277 -1.63 -7.64 5.46
N ASP A 278 -1.28 -7.18 4.27
CA ASP A 278 0.09 -7.22 3.77
C ASP A 278 0.67 -5.84 3.43
N LEU A 279 -0.16 -4.80 3.43
CA LEU A 279 0.26 -3.43 3.11
C LEU A 279 0.45 -2.63 4.40
N ASP A 280 1.48 -1.79 4.42
CA ASP A 280 1.67 -0.83 5.50
C ASP A 280 0.60 0.29 5.48
N ILE A 281 0.42 0.97 6.60
CA ILE A 281 -0.61 2.01 6.76
C ILE A 281 -0.48 3.12 5.70
N VAL A 282 0.74 3.50 5.33
CA VAL A 282 0.97 4.54 4.33
C VAL A 282 0.49 4.08 2.96
N THR A 283 0.86 2.86 2.56
CA THR A 283 0.41 2.26 1.30
C THR A 283 -1.10 2.07 1.26
N LEU A 284 -1.72 1.66 2.40
CA LEU A 284 -3.18 1.52 2.51
C LEU A 284 -3.91 2.86 2.32
N ASN A 285 -3.45 3.93 2.95
CA ASN A 285 -4.07 5.25 2.80
C ASN A 285 -4.06 5.70 1.33
N VAL A 286 -2.96 5.49 0.64
CA VAL A 286 -2.85 5.86 -0.78
C VAL A 286 -3.68 4.95 -1.67
N LEU A 287 -3.74 3.66 -1.36
CA LEU A 287 -4.64 2.74 -2.06
C LEU A 287 -6.10 3.18 -1.89
N GLU A 288 -6.51 3.60 -0.70
CA GLU A 288 -7.85 4.12 -0.46
C GLU A 288 -8.14 5.40 -1.27
N GLU A 289 -7.19 6.33 -1.36
CA GLU A 289 -7.33 7.52 -2.20
C GLU A 289 -7.47 7.14 -3.68
N TYR A 290 -6.63 6.23 -4.16
CA TYR A 290 -6.75 5.70 -5.53
C TYR A 290 -8.12 5.07 -5.78
N LEU A 291 -8.61 4.26 -4.84
CA LEU A 291 -9.91 3.59 -4.97
C LEU A 291 -11.09 4.57 -4.94
N LYS A 292 -10.97 5.74 -4.27
CA LYS A 292 -11.99 6.79 -4.33
C LYS A 292 -12.17 7.33 -5.76
N ASP A 293 -11.06 7.53 -6.46
CA ASP A 293 -11.02 8.09 -7.82
C ASP A 293 -11.08 7.03 -8.92
N PHE A 294 -11.04 5.75 -8.56
CA PHE A 294 -11.05 4.64 -9.50
C PHE A 294 -12.35 4.59 -10.30
N LYS A 295 -12.23 4.67 -11.63
CA LYS A 295 -13.35 4.71 -12.59
C LYS A 295 -13.68 3.33 -13.18
N GLY A 296 -13.39 2.27 -12.49
CA GLY A 296 -13.70 0.89 -12.85
C GLY A 296 -14.69 0.24 -11.88
N THR A 297 -14.90 -1.06 -12.05
CA THR A 297 -15.64 -1.91 -11.11
C THR A 297 -14.68 -2.49 -10.09
N LEU A 298 -15.06 -2.52 -8.81
CA LEU A 298 -14.26 -2.99 -7.70
C LEU A 298 -14.98 -4.13 -6.96
#